data_7c170b313fbacfdae14f8a5beb593496
#
_entry.id   7c170b313fbacfdae14f8a5beb593496
#
_cell.length_a   1.000
_cell.length_b   1.000
_cell.length_c   1.000
_cell.angle_alpha   90.00
_cell.angle_beta   90.00
_cell.angle_gamma   90.00
#
_symmetry.space_group_name_H-M   'P 1'
#
loop_
_entity.id
_entity.type
_entity.pdbx_description
1 polymer ?
#
loop_
_entity_poly.entity_id
_entity_poly.type
_entity_poly.pdbx_seq_one_letter_code
_entity_poly.pdbx_strand_id
1 'polypeptide(L)'
;MPPTRPLAFHEDAAATLIGLVIVATALAVTWAARPAEDPGSRAAHPKGWPTPLAATIDRPQPWADSPLEAVRDKKGRSVATSVLLGMGWVVAVAAAGTALGGRSVIRELPGQLVVVGLACAAWVLSAQKVIHYYNLEYPLWALAVGLLLGNLAGVPRWLGRGLAGEFLIKTGLVIFGAEVLFSRLLELGLPGVMTSWIVTPIVLVATYWAGVHLLKIPSRSLCMVVSADMSVCGVSAAIATGAACRAKKEELSLAIGLSLFFTVLMMVAMPPAIRWLGLDPIVGGAWLGGTIDATGAVVAAGEALGKEAGEVAATVKMIQNSMIGVIAFAVAVYWAGWVDRRPDEVQASLAAEVWRRFPKFILGFLVASILCSWLFSLSPEAALLVDGTLTGFTSRLRGWLFCAGFVCMGLQTNFRELAPVLASGRPLVLYIGGQLLNLALTLAMASLTFGWLFRNAVEP
;
A
#
# COMPACT_ATOMS: atom_id res chain seq x y z
N MET A 1 -10.25 38.49 12.28
CA MET A 1 -9.68 37.58 11.26
C MET A 1 -9.27 36.30 11.96
N PRO A 2 -9.80 35.13 11.64
CA PRO A 2 -9.26 33.89 12.17
C PRO A 2 -7.84 33.72 11.62
N PRO A 3 -6.88 33.17 12.39
CA PRO A 3 -5.53 32.98 11.95
C PRO A 3 -5.56 32.03 10.72
N THR A 4 -4.95 32.48 9.63
CA THR A 4 -4.75 31.69 8.42
C THR A 4 -4.05 30.40 8.84
N ARG A 5 -4.76 29.25 8.79
CA ARG A 5 -4.14 27.94 8.96
C ARG A 5 -3.06 27.84 7.87
N PRO A 6 -1.81 27.49 8.21
CA PRO A 6 -0.81 27.23 7.19
C PRO A 6 -1.39 26.19 6.24
N LEU A 7 -1.10 26.32 4.94
CA LEU A 7 -1.49 25.38 3.88
C LEU A 7 -1.06 23.97 4.33
N ALA A 8 -2.00 23.20 4.87
CA ALA A 8 -1.75 21.81 5.21
C ALA A 8 -1.62 21.05 3.89
N PHE A 9 -0.47 20.44 3.65
CA PHE A 9 -0.27 19.54 2.51
C PHE A 9 -1.26 18.39 2.59
N HIS A 10 -1.90 18.08 1.48
CA HIS A 10 -2.69 16.86 1.39
C HIS A 10 -1.76 15.65 1.65
N GLU A 11 -2.22 14.66 2.39
CA GLU A 11 -1.41 13.51 2.83
C GLU A 11 -0.64 12.83 1.70
N ASP A 12 -1.30 12.63 0.55
CA ASP A 12 -0.68 12.05 -0.64
C ASP A 12 0.48 12.89 -1.18
N ALA A 13 0.33 14.22 -1.18
CA ALA A 13 1.38 15.13 -1.63
C ALA A 13 2.57 15.13 -0.66
N ALA A 14 2.31 15.07 0.63
CA ALA A 14 3.36 14.96 1.65
C ALA A 14 4.12 13.63 1.52
N ALA A 15 3.40 12.50 1.35
CA ALA A 15 4.00 11.19 1.14
C ALA A 15 4.86 11.14 -0.13
N THR A 16 4.36 11.74 -1.23
CA THR A 16 5.08 11.87 -2.50
C THR A 16 6.37 12.66 -2.32
N LEU A 17 6.28 13.85 -1.74
CA LEU A 17 7.43 14.73 -1.53
C LEU A 17 8.50 14.06 -0.67
N ILE A 18 8.10 13.52 0.49
CA ILE A 18 9.04 12.87 1.43
C ILE A 18 9.67 11.63 0.78
N GLY A 19 8.88 10.78 0.11
CA GLY A 19 9.40 9.59 -0.56
C GLY A 19 10.44 9.93 -1.63
N LEU A 20 10.16 10.92 -2.49
CA LEU A 20 11.10 11.38 -3.53
C LEU A 20 12.36 12.03 -2.93
N VAL A 21 12.22 12.84 -1.87
CA VAL A 21 13.35 13.44 -1.16
C VAL A 21 14.25 12.36 -0.56
N ILE A 22 13.67 11.32 0.03
CA ILE A 22 14.44 10.19 0.57
C ILE A 22 15.23 9.48 -0.54
N VAL A 23 14.59 9.15 -1.67
CA VAL A 23 15.26 8.50 -2.82
C VAL A 23 16.39 9.38 -3.36
N ALA A 24 16.11 10.65 -3.62
CA ALA A 24 17.11 11.60 -4.15
C ALA A 24 18.29 11.79 -3.20
N THR A 25 18.02 11.96 -1.91
CA THR A 25 19.07 12.11 -0.88
C THR A 25 19.91 10.83 -0.76
N ALA A 26 19.28 9.66 -0.79
CA ALA A 26 19.98 8.39 -0.71
C ALA A 26 20.90 8.18 -1.93
N LEU A 27 20.44 8.50 -3.14
CA LEU A 27 21.26 8.50 -4.35
C LEU A 27 22.44 9.48 -4.25
N ALA A 28 22.20 10.71 -3.80
CA ALA A 28 23.25 11.73 -3.66
C ALA A 28 24.31 11.34 -2.64
N VAL A 29 23.92 10.79 -1.48
CA VAL A 29 24.85 10.32 -0.44
C VAL A 29 25.68 9.13 -0.94
N THR A 30 25.06 8.19 -1.65
CA THR A 30 25.76 7.04 -2.22
C THR A 30 26.72 7.48 -3.31
N TRP A 31 26.34 8.44 -4.15
CA TRP A 31 27.22 9.03 -5.17
C TRP A 31 28.42 9.76 -4.54
N ALA A 32 28.21 10.52 -3.49
CA ALA A 32 29.29 11.23 -2.78
C ALA A 32 30.30 10.26 -2.14
N ALA A 33 29.85 9.07 -1.76
CA ALA A 33 30.66 8.01 -1.17
C ALA A 33 31.16 6.97 -2.19
N ARG A 34 31.12 7.31 -3.50
CA ARG A 34 31.55 6.39 -4.56
C ARG A 34 32.96 5.84 -4.32
N PRO A 35 33.22 4.55 -4.63
CA PRO A 35 34.55 3.96 -4.54
C PRO A 35 35.55 4.68 -5.46
N ALA A 36 36.77 4.89 -4.98
CA ALA A 36 37.86 5.48 -5.79
C ALA A 36 38.48 4.46 -6.75
N GLU A 37 38.48 3.17 -6.36
CA GLU A 37 39.04 2.08 -7.14
C GLU A 37 37.93 1.29 -7.84
N ASP A 38 38.07 1.04 -9.15
CA ASP A 38 37.17 0.26 -10.00
C ASP A 38 35.67 0.58 -9.83
N PRO A 39 35.23 1.84 -9.94
CA PRO A 39 33.84 2.23 -9.69
C PRO A 39 32.85 1.53 -10.63
N GLY A 40 33.26 1.14 -11.85
CA GLY A 40 32.42 0.46 -12.83
C GLY A 40 32.42 -1.07 -12.73
N SER A 41 33.22 -1.66 -11.86
CA SER A 41 33.39 -3.10 -11.79
C SER A 41 32.28 -3.78 -10.97
N ARG A 42 31.41 -4.52 -11.65
CA ARG A 42 30.37 -5.34 -10.98
C ARG A 42 30.96 -6.53 -10.20
N ALA A 43 32.15 -6.99 -10.59
CA ALA A 43 32.86 -8.04 -9.85
C ALA A 43 33.33 -7.54 -8.48
N ALA A 44 33.83 -6.30 -8.41
CA ALA A 44 34.22 -5.65 -7.15
C ALA A 44 33.00 -5.25 -6.29
N HIS A 45 31.88 -4.88 -6.93
CA HIS A 45 30.68 -4.39 -6.27
C HIS A 45 29.41 -5.19 -6.67
N PRO A 46 29.31 -6.48 -6.29
CA PRO A 46 28.21 -7.35 -6.74
C PRO A 46 26.81 -6.93 -6.25
N LYS A 47 26.76 -6.12 -5.18
CA LYS A 47 25.53 -5.56 -4.60
C LYS A 47 25.35 -4.06 -4.83
N GLY A 48 26.10 -3.49 -5.78
CA GLY A 48 26.19 -2.05 -5.97
C GLY A 48 27.17 -1.36 -5.02
N TRP A 49 27.29 -0.05 -5.14
CA TRP A 49 28.22 0.74 -4.32
C TRP A 49 27.84 0.73 -2.84
N PRO A 50 28.85 0.70 -1.93
CA PRO A 50 28.57 0.82 -0.51
C PRO A 50 27.99 2.21 -0.20
N THR A 51 26.84 2.26 0.46
CA THR A 51 26.27 3.53 0.92
C THR A 51 26.52 3.71 2.43
N PRO A 52 26.95 4.90 2.88
CA PRO A 52 27.08 5.21 4.31
C PRO A 52 25.77 5.05 5.07
N LEU A 53 24.65 5.25 4.40
CA LEU A 53 23.32 5.10 4.99
C LEU A 53 23.01 3.65 5.40
N ALA A 54 23.69 2.65 4.82
CA ALA A 54 23.50 1.24 5.21
C ALA A 54 23.84 0.98 6.68
N ALA A 55 24.75 1.77 7.26
CA ALA A 55 25.08 1.67 8.69
C ALA A 55 23.97 2.23 9.60
N THR A 56 23.08 3.06 9.06
CA THR A 56 22.02 3.73 9.82
C THR A 56 20.71 2.97 9.83
N ILE A 57 20.61 1.84 9.12
CA ILE A 57 19.38 1.07 9.05
C ILE A 57 19.66 -0.41 8.85
N ASP A 58 19.10 -1.22 9.72
CA ASP A 58 19.01 -2.66 9.54
C ASP A 58 17.68 -3.16 10.11
N ARG A 59 17.39 -4.42 9.90
CA ARG A 59 16.23 -5.12 10.45
C ARG A 59 16.68 -6.23 11.38
N PRO A 60 15.84 -6.65 12.35
CA PRO A 60 16.12 -7.79 13.18
C PRO A 60 16.57 -9.00 12.35
N GLN A 61 17.64 -9.67 12.80
CA GLN A 61 18.25 -10.80 12.11
C GLN A 61 17.53 -12.11 12.44
N PRO A 62 17.63 -13.14 11.58
CA PRO A 62 17.07 -14.46 11.88
C PRO A 62 17.62 -15.05 13.18
N TRP A 63 16.73 -15.52 14.05
CA TRP A 63 17.05 -16.11 15.33
C TRP A 63 16.35 -17.47 15.56
N ALA A 64 16.88 -18.33 16.46
CA ALA A 64 16.32 -19.63 16.73
C ALA A 64 15.83 -19.77 18.18
N ASP A 65 16.73 -19.63 19.12
CA ASP A 65 16.50 -19.98 20.51
C ASP A 65 16.16 -18.77 21.40
N SER A 66 16.71 -17.59 21.06
CA SER A 66 16.48 -16.38 21.85
C SER A 66 16.23 -15.14 20.96
N PRO A 67 15.17 -14.35 21.24
CA PRO A 67 14.93 -13.07 20.55
C PRO A 67 16.11 -12.08 20.64
N LEU A 68 17.00 -12.23 21.61
CA LEU A 68 18.21 -11.41 21.75
C LEU A 68 19.22 -11.67 20.62
N GLU A 69 19.15 -12.83 19.96
CA GLU A 69 19.95 -13.12 18.76
C GLU A 69 19.55 -12.23 17.59
N ALA A 70 18.30 -11.76 17.55
CA ALA A 70 17.79 -10.89 16.48
C ALA A 70 18.55 -9.55 16.35
N VAL A 71 19.29 -9.13 17.39
CA VAL A 71 20.12 -7.93 17.36
C VAL A 71 21.61 -8.23 17.07
N ARG A 72 21.94 -9.44 16.61
CA ARG A 72 23.30 -9.85 16.22
C ARG A 72 23.35 -10.35 14.78
N ASP A 73 24.39 -9.98 14.03
CA ASP A 73 24.60 -10.50 12.69
C ASP A 73 25.15 -11.95 12.71
N LYS A 74 25.25 -12.58 11.54
CA LYS A 74 25.81 -13.94 11.39
C LYS A 74 27.27 -14.06 11.88
N LYS A 75 27.97 -12.93 12.06
CA LYS A 75 29.35 -12.86 12.58
C LYS A 75 29.38 -12.51 14.06
N GLY A 76 28.24 -12.47 14.75
CA GLY A 76 28.10 -12.15 16.17
C GLY A 76 28.22 -10.67 16.52
N ARG A 77 28.32 -9.76 15.52
CA ARG A 77 28.38 -8.30 15.75
C ARG A 77 26.99 -7.76 16.03
N SER A 78 26.92 -6.80 16.96
CA SER A 78 25.64 -6.16 17.29
C SER A 78 25.13 -5.28 16.13
N VAL A 79 23.90 -5.50 15.72
CA VAL A 79 23.16 -4.64 14.79
C VAL A 79 22.13 -3.75 15.50
N ALA A 80 22.12 -3.78 16.84
CA ALA A 80 21.14 -3.04 17.66
C ALA A 80 21.10 -1.54 17.31
N THR A 81 22.28 -0.91 17.14
CA THR A 81 22.37 0.51 16.78
C THR A 81 21.71 0.80 15.44
N SER A 82 21.98 -0.02 14.41
CA SER A 82 21.38 0.17 13.08
C SER A 82 19.88 -0.09 13.09
N VAL A 83 19.38 -1.03 13.91
CA VAL A 83 17.95 -1.27 14.13
C VAL A 83 17.30 -0.06 14.81
N LEU A 84 17.90 0.46 15.89
CA LEU A 84 17.40 1.66 16.60
C LEU A 84 17.39 2.90 15.70
N LEU A 85 18.45 3.10 14.91
CA LEU A 85 18.50 4.19 13.94
C LEU A 85 17.43 4.00 12.85
N GLY A 86 17.19 2.76 12.39
CA GLY A 86 16.10 2.43 11.47
C GLY A 86 14.72 2.79 12.02
N MET A 87 14.48 2.50 13.31
CA MET A 87 13.29 2.96 14.02
C MET A 87 13.21 4.49 14.05
N GLY A 88 14.35 5.17 14.29
CA GLY A 88 14.45 6.63 14.25
C GLY A 88 14.07 7.22 12.88
N TRP A 89 14.48 6.58 11.80
CA TRP A 89 14.07 6.98 10.44
C TRP A 89 12.55 6.95 10.26
N VAL A 90 11.86 5.89 10.73
CA VAL A 90 10.39 5.82 10.64
C VAL A 90 9.73 6.94 11.44
N VAL A 91 10.21 7.20 12.67
CA VAL A 91 9.71 8.30 13.50
C VAL A 91 9.94 9.65 12.81
N ALA A 92 11.12 9.87 12.22
CA ALA A 92 11.45 11.09 11.49
C ALA A 92 10.51 11.31 10.28
N VAL A 93 10.24 10.25 9.51
CA VAL A 93 9.31 10.28 8.37
C VAL A 93 7.87 10.58 8.86
N ALA A 94 7.41 9.90 9.91
CA ALA A 94 6.09 10.14 10.50
C ALA A 94 5.95 11.57 11.03
N ALA A 95 6.97 12.07 11.75
CA ALA A 95 7.01 13.43 12.27
C ALA A 95 7.01 14.49 11.16
N ALA A 96 7.77 14.25 10.07
CA ALA A 96 7.77 15.13 8.89
C ALA A 96 6.38 15.18 8.24
N GLY A 97 5.71 14.03 8.07
CA GLY A 97 4.34 13.97 7.57
C GLY A 97 3.34 14.71 8.46
N THR A 98 3.48 14.55 9.78
CA THR A 98 2.68 15.27 10.78
C THR A 98 2.87 16.80 10.66
N ALA A 99 4.12 17.24 10.53
CA ALA A 99 4.47 18.67 10.39
C ALA A 99 3.93 19.28 9.10
N LEU A 100 4.12 18.59 7.95
CA LEU A 100 3.58 19.02 6.66
C LEU A 100 2.04 19.04 6.64
N GLY A 101 1.40 18.12 7.37
CA GLY A 101 -0.04 18.11 7.59
C GLY A 101 -0.55 19.19 8.54
N GLY A 102 0.32 20.10 9.04
CA GLY A 102 -0.04 21.16 9.97
C GLY A 102 -0.46 20.67 11.37
N ARG A 103 -0.09 19.44 11.73
CA ARG A 103 -0.40 18.82 13.02
C ARG A 103 0.77 18.96 14.00
N SER A 104 0.50 18.83 15.28
CA SER A 104 1.52 18.97 16.33
C SER A 104 2.36 17.70 16.49
N VAL A 105 3.62 17.74 16.06
CA VAL A 105 4.56 16.63 16.21
C VAL A 105 4.69 16.17 17.66
N ILE A 106 4.80 17.11 18.61
CA ILE A 106 4.96 16.79 20.05
C ILE A 106 3.78 15.98 20.58
N ARG A 107 2.56 16.24 20.11
CA ARG A 107 1.34 15.53 20.56
C ARG A 107 1.20 14.14 19.93
N GLU A 108 1.76 13.91 18.75
CA GLU A 108 1.67 12.64 18.03
C GLU A 108 2.87 11.73 18.28
N LEU A 109 4.01 12.31 18.64
CA LEU A 109 5.26 11.57 18.86
C LEU A 109 5.15 10.38 19.83
N PRO A 110 4.47 10.45 20.99
CA PRO A 110 4.35 9.28 21.86
C PRO A 110 3.65 8.10 21.18
N GLY A 111 2.59 8.37 20.39
CA GLY A 111 1.89 7.33 19.62
C GLY A 111 2.77 6.75 18.52
N GLN A 112 3.53 7.60 17.81
CA GLN A 112 4.47 7.15 16.77
C GLN A 112 5.58 6.25 17.34
N LEU A 113 6.13 6.59 18.51
CA LEU A 113 7.14 5.77 19.19
C LEU A 113 6.60 4.38 19.57
N VAL A 114 5.37 4.30 20.06
CA VAL A 114 4.72 3.01 20.36
C VAL A 114 4.51 2.19 19.09
N VAL A 115 4.01 2.80 18.03
CA VAL A 115 3.81 2.11 16.73
C VAL A 115 5.13 1.53 16.22
N VAL A 116 6.22 2.29 16.27
CA VAL A 116 7.54 1.84 15.82
C VAL A 116 8.11 0.75 16.73
N GLY A 117 7.87 0.84 18.04
CA GLY A 117 8.21 -0.24 18.98
C GLY A 117 7.47 -1.54 18.68
N LEU A 118 6.17 -1.47 18.39
CA LEU A 118 5.36 -2.62 17.97
C LEU A 118 5.82 -3.18 16.61
N ALA A 119 6.20 -2.31 15.66
CA ALA A 119 6.78 -2.73 14.39
C ALA A 119 8.12 -3.49 14.59
N CYS A 120 8.96 -3.03 15.52
CA CYS A 120 10.19 -3.76 15.89
C CYS A 120 9.85 -5.14 16.47
N ALA A 121 8.88 -5.23 17.37
CA ALA A 121 8.44 -6.51 17.92
C ALA A 121 7.91 -7.45 16.82
N ALA A 122 7.11 -6.94 15.88
CA ALA A 122 6.62 -7.71 14.73
C ALA A 122 7.77 -8.22 13.84
N TRP A 123 8.78 -7.39 13.58
CA TRP A 123 9.99 -7.80 12.88
C TRP A 123 10.75 -8.91 13.62
N VAL A 124 10.92 -8.78 14.93
CA VAL A 124 11.59 -9.81 15.77
C VAL A 124 10.82 -11.12 15.69
N LEU A 125 9.49 -11.10 15.80
CA LEU A 125 8.65 -12.30 15.66
C LEU A 125 8.82 -12.94 14.29
N SER A 126 8.73 -12.17 13.20
CA SER A 126 8.85 -12.70 11.83
C SER A 126 10.25 -13.25 11.52
N ALA A 127 11.28 -12.78 12.20
CA ALA A 127 12.66 -13.21 12.02
C ALA A 127 12.98 -14.56 12.68
N GLN A 128 12.07 -15.14 13.48
CA GLN A 128 12.24 -16.46 14.06
C GLN A 128 12.29 -17.53 12.97
N LYS A 129 13.28 -18.43 13.00
CA LYS A 129 13.59 -19.38 11.91
C LYS A 129 12.42 -20.27 11.51
N VAL A 130 11.62 -20.78 12.45
CA VAL A 130 10.47 -21.64 12.16
C VAL A 130 9.36 -20.80 11.48
N ILE A 131 9.11 -19.60 11.98
CA ILE A 131 8.14 -18.66 11.43
C ILE A 131 8.53 -18.30 9.98
N HIS A 132 9.81 -17.98 9.77
CA HIS A 132 10.34 -17.65 8.45
C HIS A 132 10.29 -18.84 7.47
N TYR A 133 10.49 -20.08 7.96
CA TYR A 133 10.35 -21.30 7.16
C TYR A 133 8.94 -21.45 6.56
N TYR A 134 7.89 -21.06 7.30
CA TYR A 134 6.52 -21.07 6.80
C TYR A 134 6.15 -19.83 6.00
N ASN A 135 7.10 -18.97 5.62
CA ASN A 135 6.87 -17.70 4.90
C ASN A 135 5.85 -16.78 5.60
N LEU A 136 5.81 -16.80 6.93
CA LEU A 136 4.99 -15.89 7.72
C LEU A 136 5.75 -14.57 7.93
N GLU A 137 5.74 -13.76 6.90
CA GLU A 137 6.51 -12.52 6.78
C GLU A 137 6.04 -11.42 7.75
N TYR A 138 6.87 -10.39 7.94
CA TYR A 138 6.63 -9.28 8.88
C TYR A 138 5.27 -8.56 8.71
N PRO A 139 4.66 -8.41 7.52
CA PRO A 139 3.37 -7.74 7.40
C PRO A 139 2.25 -8.45 8.16
N LEU A 140 2.27 -9.79 8.15
CA LEU A 140 1.32 -10.60 8.90
C LEU A 140 1.44 -10.34 10.41
N TRP A 141 2.67 -10.38 10.94
CA TRP A 141 2.93 -10.16 12.36
C TRP A 141 2.63 -8.73 12.80
N ALA A 142 2.98 -7.74 11.98
CA ALA A 142 2.69 -6.34 12.23
C ALA A 142 1.17 -6.10 12.35
N LEU A 143 0.42 -6.66 11.40
CA LEU A 143 -1.02 -6.61 11.41
C LEU A 143 -1.60 -7.35 12.62
N ALA A 144 -1.13 -8.58 12.91
CA ALA A 144 -1.59 -9.40 14.03
C ALA A 144 -1.37 -8.70 15.38
N VAL A 145 -0.17 -8.15 15.61
CA VAL A 145 0.15 -7.39 16.83
C VAL A 145 -0.77 -6.17 16.97
N GLY A 146 -0.97 -5.42 15.88
CA GLY A 146 -1.90 -4.29 15.86
C GLY A 146 -3.35 -4.70 16.17
N LEU A 147 -3.85 -5.75 15.52
CA LEU A 147 -5.20 -6.30 15.73
C LEU A 147 -5.43 -6.77 17.18
N LEU A 148 -4.47 -7.54 17.70
CA LEU A 148 -4.59 -8.07 19.07
C LEU A 148 -4.64 -6.93 20.09
N LEU A 149 -3.70 -5.99 20.01
CA LEU A 149 -3.67 -4.86 20.95
C LEU A 149 -4.87 -3.93 20.77
N GLY A 150 -5.26 -3.59 19.53
CA GLY A 150 -6.40 -2.72 19.25
C GLY A 150 -7.72 -3.28 19.78
N ASN A 151 -7.93 -4.61 19.69
CA ASN A 151 -9.17 -5.24 20.07
C ASN A 151 -9.20 -5.72 21.52
N LEU A 152 -8.06 -6.08 22.13
CA LEU A 152 -7.99 -6.53 23.53
C LEU A 152 -7.86 -5.36 24.51
N ALA A 153 -6.93 -4.44 24.25
CA ALA A 153 -6.65 -3.30 25.13
C ALA A 153 -7.39 -2.01 24.71
N GLY A 154 -7.83 -1.94 23.44
CA GLY A 154 -8.36 -0.73 22.84
C GLY A 154 -7.26 0.27 22.48
N VAL A 155 -7.61 1.25 21.66
CA VAL A 155 -6.68 2.32 21.24
C VAL A 155 -6.99 3.60 22.00
N PRO A 156 -6.17 3.99 22.99
CA PRO A 156 -6.39 5.23 23.72
C PRO A 156 -6.18 6.43 22.78
N ARG A 157 -6.86 7.55 23.07
CA ARG A 157 -6.88 8.74 22.21
C ARG A 157 -5.50 9.31 21.87
N TRP A 158 -4.55 9.20 22.79
CA TRP A 158 -3.18 9.69 22.58
C TRP A 158 -2.43 8.80 21.57
N LEU A 159 -2.63 7.48 21.61
CA LEU A 159 -2.06 6.54 20.63
C LEU A 159 -2.74 6.74 19.26
N GLY A 160 -4.07 6.86 19.24
CA GLY A 160 -4.83 7.08 18.01
C GLY A 160 -4.40 8.31 17.20
N ARG A 161 -3.90 9.36 17.87
CA ARG A 161 -3.35 10.55 17.18
C ARG A 161 -2.06 10.26 16.43
N GLY A 162 -1.21 9.36 16.92
CA GLY A 162 0.07 9.02 16.31
C GLY A 162 -0.05 7.97 15.18
N LEU A 163 -1.26 7.47 14.88
CA LEU A 163 -1.46 6.49 13.82
C LEU A 163 -1.38 7.15 12.44
N ALA A 164 -0.23 7.01 11.80
CA ALA A 164 0.07 7.54 10.47
C ALA A 164 0.18 6.43 9.41
N GLY A 165 -0.59 5.34 9.56
CA GLY A 165 -0.41 4.11 8.79
C GLY A 165 -0.52 4.31 7.29
N GLU A 166 -1.55 5.00 6.82
CA GLU A 166 -1.77 5.26 5.40
C GLU A 166 -0.65 6.12 4.81
N PHE A 167 -0.22 7.16 5.53
CA PHE A 167 0.90 8.02 5.13
C PHE A 167 2.22 7.23 5.02
N LEU A 168 2.54 6.37 6.00
CA LEU A 168 3.75 5.56 6.00
C LEU A 168 3.76 4.56 4.84
N ILE A 169 2.63 3.89 4.57
CA ILE A 169 2.47 2.98 3.44
C ILE A 169 2.63 3.73 2.12
N LYS A 170 1.98 4.88 1.92
CA LYS A 170 2.10 5.69 0.70
C LYS A 170 3.54 6.16 0.47
N THR A 171 4.23 6.61 1.52
CA THR A 171 5.65 6.99 1.44
C THR A 171 6.52 5.78 1.06
N GLY A 172 6.28 4.63 1.67
CA GLY A 172 6.94 3.37 1.32
C GLY A 172 6.69 2.96 -0.14
N LEU A 173 5.48 3.18 -0.66
CA LEU A 173 5.14 2.91 -2.06
C LEU A 173 5.89 3.82 -3.04
N VAL A 174 6.07 5.10 -2.72
CA VAL A 174 6.90 6.01 -3.53
C VAL A 174 8.34 5.51 -3.59
N ILE A 175 8.90 5.09 -2.45
CA ILE A 175 10.25 4.51 -2.38
C ILE A 175 10.29 3.19 -3.18
N PHE A 176 9.25 2.36 -3.12
CA PHE A 176 9.15 1.11 -3.88
C PHE A 176 9.20 1.36 -5.40
N GLY A 177 8.68 2.49 -5.87
CA GLY A 177 8.80 2.88 -7.27
C GLY A 177 10.25 2.87 -7.77
N ALA A 178 11.22 3.22 -6.94
CA ALA A 178 12.63 3.19 -7.31
C ALA A 178 13.17 1.76 -7.53
N GLU A 179 12.52 0.73 -6.96
CA GLU A 179 12.90 -0.69 -7.10
C GLU A 179 12.29 -1.33 -8.35
N VAL A 180 11.26 -0.71 -8.94
CA VAL A 180 10.54 -1.22 -10.10
C VAL A 180 11.00 -0.51 -11.37
N LEU A 181 11.60 -1.26 -12.28
CA LEU A 181 12.06 -0.71 -13.56
C LEU A 181 10.88 -0.18 -14.39
N PHE A 182 11.02 1.00 -14.96
CA PHE A 182 9.97 1.64 -15.76
C PHE A 182 9.64 0.85 -17.04
N SER A 183 10.64 0.20 -17.65
CA SER A 183 10.41 -0.73 -18.77
C SER A 183 9.45 -1.86 -18.37
N ARG A 184 9.63 -2.42 -17.18
CA ARG A 184 8.75 -3.46 -16.65
C ARG A 184 7.33 -2.93 -16.40
N LEU A 185 7.20 -1.67 -15.94
CA LEU A 185 5.87 -1.03 -15.82
C LEU A 185 5.17 -0.88 -17.17
N LEU A 186 5.90 -0.59 -18.24
CA LEU A 186 5.32 -0.49 -19.59
C LEU A 186 4.87 -1.87 -20.11
N GLU A 187 5.66 -2.92 -19.90
CA GLU A 187 5.30 -4.30 -20.27
C GLU A 187 4.03 -4.77 -19.54
N LEU A 188 3.92 -4.46 -18.24
CA LEU A 188 2.77 -4.79 -17.41
C LEU A 188 1.58 -3.85 -17.62
N GLY A 189 1.78 -2.71 -18.29
CA GLY A 189 0.79 -1.65 -18.41
C GLY A 189 -0.48 -2.09 -19.10
N LEU A 190 -0.38 -2.64 -20.31
CA LEU A 190 -1.55 -3.06 -21.08
C LEU A 190 -2.32 -4.23 -20.44
N PRO A 191 -1.67 -5.35 -20.03
CA PRO A 191 -2.35 -6.41 -19.29
C PRO A 191 -2.97 -5.91 -17.97
N GLY A 192 -2.28 -5.01 -17.26
CA GLY A 192 -2.79 -4.40 -16.02
C GLY A 192 -4.01 -3.50 -16.25
N VAL A 193 -4.00 -2.70 -17.33
CA VAL A 193 -5.15 -1.88 -17.74
C VAL A 193 -6.34 -2.79 -18.06
N MET A 194 -6.17 -3.83 -18.87
CA MET A 194 -7.26 -4.76 -19.19
C MET A 194 -7.82 -5.41 -17.93
N THR A 195 -6.95 -5.88 -17.03
CA THR A 195 -7.38 -6.54 -15.79
C THR A 195 -8.13 -5.56 -14.87
N SER A 196 -7.65 -4.33 -14.73
CA SER A 196 -8.25 -3.36 -13.80
C SER A 196 -9.42 -2.59 -14.41
N TRP A 197 -9.24 -2.01 -15.60
CA TRP A 197 -10.21 -1.07 -16.20
C TRP A 197 -11.43 -1.74 -16.80
N ILE A 198 -11.35 -3.04 -17.10
CA ILE A 198 -12.53 -3.80 -17.56
C ILE A 198 -13.27 -4.37 -16.35
N VAL A 199 -12.56 -5.03 -15.42
CA VAL A 199 -13.21 -5.73 -14.31
C VAL A 199 -13.81 -4.74 -13.31
N THR A 200 -13.11 -3.68 -12.94
CA THR A 200 -13.56 -2.75 -11.90
C THR A 200 -14.93 -2.11 -12.19
N PRO A 201 -15.18 -1.53 -13.38
CA PRO A 201 -16.51 -0.98 -13.68
C PRO A 201 -17.63 -2.03 -13.70
N ILE A 202 -17.32 -3.24 -14.19
CA ILE A 202 -18.31 -4.35 -14.22
C ILE A 202 -18.69 -4.72 -12.78
N VAL A 203 -17.71 -4.92 -11.91
CA VAL A 203 -17.95 -5.27 -10.51
C VAL A 203 -18.72 -4.16 -9.80
N LEU A 204 -18.31 -2.90 -9.96
CA LEU A 204 -18.97 -1.73 -9.35
C LEU A 204 -20.45 -1.66 -9.75
N VAL A 205 -20.74 -1.71 -11.06
CA VAL A 205 -22.11 -1.58 -11.57
C VAL A 205 -22.95 -2.79 -11.15
N ALA A 206 -22.43 -4.01 -11.29
CA ALA A 206 -23.14 -5.23 -10.93
C ALA A 206 -23.46 -5.27 -9.43
N THR A 207 -22.50 -4.93 -8.58
CA THR A 207 -22.68 -4.91 -7.11
C THR A 207 -23.66 -3.80 -6.71
N TYR A 208 -23.55 -2.61 -7.26
CA TYR A 208 -24.51 -1.52 -7.02
C TYR A 208 -25.94 -1.95 -7.42
N TRP A 209 -26.09 -2.51 -8.62
CA TRP A 209 -27.38 -3.00 -9.10
C TRP A 209 -27.94 -4.09 -8.17
N ALA A 210 -27.12 -5.05 -7.77
CA ALA A 210 -27.52 -6.11 -6.85
C ALA A 210 -27.96 -5.57 -5.47
N GLY A 211 -27.24 -4.57 -4.95
CA GLY A 211 -27.60 -3.91 -3.69
C GLY A 211 -28.97 -3.25 -3.75
N VAL A 212 -29.23 -2.51 -4.83
CA VAL A 212 -30.49 -1.75 -4.99
C VAL A 212 -31.67 -2.66 -5.34
N HIS A 213 -31.51 -3.57 -6.30
CA HIS A 213 -32.64 -4.30 -6.89
C HIS A 213 -32.80 -5.72 -6.29
N LEU A 214 -31.70 -6.43 -6.03
CA LEU A 214 -31.73 -7.81 -5.52
C LEU A 214 -31.87 -7.83 -4.00
N LEU A 215 -30.96 -7.16 -3.29
CA LEU A 215 -30.96 -7.11 -1.82
C LEU A 215 -31.92 -6.04 -1.27
N LYS A 216 -32.40 -5.14 -2.12
CA LYS A 216 -33.34 -4.07 -1.75
C LYS A 216 -32.87 -3.30 -0.52
N ILE A 217 -31.58 -2.91 -0.50
CA ILE A 217 -31.01 -2.08 0.56
C ILE A 217 -31.60 -0.67 0.41
N PRO A 218 -32.22 -0.10 1.47
CA PRO A 218 -32.93 1.17 1.37
C PRO A 218 -32.05 2.34 0.96
N SER A 219 -30.77 2.34 1.39
CA SER A 219 -29.83 3.41 1.06
C SER A 219 -29.06 3.12 -0.23
N ARG A 220 -29.34 3.91 -1.27
CA ARG A 220 -28.61 3.86 -2.54
C ARG A 220 -27.16 4.35 -2.40
N SER A 221 -26.92 5.35 -1.52
CA SER A 221 -25.58 5.85 -1.24
C SER A 221 -24.71 4.80 -0.56
N LEU A 222 -25.25 4.04 0.40
CA LEU A 222 -24.57 2.90 1.00
C LEU A 222 -24.20 1.85 -0.06
N CYS A 223 -25.14 1.46 -0.93
CA CYS A 223 -24.85 0.51 -2.01
C CYS A 223 -23.72 1.00 -2.90
N MET A 224 -23.73 2.29 -3.28
CA MET A 224 -22.68 2.88 -4.12
C MET A 224 -21.33 2.90 -3.45
N VAL A 225 -21.26 3.34 -2.20
CA VAL A 225 -20.00 3.40 -1.44
C VAL A 225 -19.41 2.01 -1.23
N VAL A 226 -20.22 1.03 -0.82
CA VAL A 226 -19.76 -0.37 -0.65
C VAL A 226 -19.26 -0.93 -1.98
N SER A 227 -19.98 -0.69 -3.09
CA SER A 227 -19.59 -1.20 -4.40
C SER A 227 -18.29 -0.59 -4.90
N ALA A 228 -18.07 0.71 -4.69
CA ALA A 228 -16.85 1.40 -5.09
C ALA A 228 -15.66 1.06 -4.17
N ASP A 229 -15.92 0.93 -2.88
CA ASP A 229 -14.94 0.56 -1.87
C ASP A 229 -14.25 -0.77 -2.22
N MET A 230 -15.04 -1.83 -2.41
CA MET A 230 -14.53 -3.16 -2.69
C MET A 230 -14.06 -3.39 -4.14
N SER A 231 -14.39 -2.51 -5.08
CA SER A 231 -14.01 -2.71 -6.49
C SER A 231 -12.75 -1.96 -6.89
N VAL A 232 -12.27 -0.99 -6.10
CA VAL A 232 -11.11 -0.15 -6.47
C VAL A 232 -9.99 -0.23 -5.42
N CYS A 233 -10.10 0.56 -4.33
CA CYS A 233 -9.00 0.68 -3.36
C CYS A 233 -9.51 0.97 -1.94
N GLY A 234 -10.62 0.42 -1.54
CA GLY A 234 -11.13 0.53 -0.20
C GLY A 234 -11.38 1.98 0.21
N VAL A 235 -10.74 2.42 1.28
CA VAL A 235 -10.95 3.71 1.96
C VAL A 235 -10.97 4.91 1.01
N SER A 236 -10.01 5.02 0.09
CA SER A 236 -9.92 6.17 -0.81
C SER A 236 -11.10 6.23 -1.79
N ALA A 237 -11.52 5.07 -2.32
CA ALA A 237 -12.68 4.99 -3.20
C ALA A 237 -13.98 5.27 -2.43
N ALA A 238 -14.13 4.73 -1.21
CA ALA A 238 -15.27 5.00 -0.34
C ALA A 238 -15.43 6.50 -0.06
N ILE A 239 -14.37 7.19 0.33
CA ILE A 239 -14.39 8.64 0.60
C ILE A 239 -14.72 9.43 -0.66
N ALA A 240 -14.08 9.11 -1.79
CA ALA A 240 -14.29 9.83 -3.04
C ALA A 240 -15.70 9.67 -3.59
N THR A 241 -16.22 8.44 -3.61
CA THR A 241 -17.59 8.16 -4.08
C THR A 241 -18.64 8.57 -3.06
N GLY A 242 -18.35 8.44 -1.76
CA GLY A 242 -19.23 8.92 -0.70
C GLY A 242 -19.47 10.42 -0.75
N ALA A 243 -18.43 11.21 -1.05
CA ALA A 243 -18.58 12.64 -1.30
C ALA A 243 -19.39 12.91 -2.57
N ALA A 244 -19.24 12.08 -3.62
CA ALA A 244 -19.95 12.20 -4.88
C ALA A 244 -21.45 11.88 -4.76
N CYS A 245 -21.81 10.87 -3.96
CA CYS A 245 -23.20 10.45 -3.72
C CYS A 245 -23.80 10.96 -2.41
N ARG A 246 -23.09 11.88 -1.72
CA ARG A 246 -23.54 12.48 -0.44
C ARG A 246 -23.87 11.44 0.63
N ALA A 247 -23.03 10.40 0.73
CA ALA A 247 -23.19 9.34 1.69
C ALA A 247 -23.08 9.87 3.14
N LYS A 248 -23.85 9.26 4.05
CA LYS A 248 -23.78 9.57 5.47
C LYS A 248 -22.46 9.05 6.07
N LYS A 249 -22.03 9.66 7.18
CA LYS A 249 -20.80 9.25 7.88
C LYS A 249 -20.85 7.79 8.34
N GLU A 250 -22.00 7.33 8.77
CA GLU A 250 -22.24 5.96 9.23
C GLU A 250 -22.09 4.96 8.08
N GLU A 251 -22.56 5.33 6.87
CA GLU A 251 -22.43 4.52 5.66
C GLU A 251 -20.97 4.38 5.22
N LEU A 252 -20.22 5.49 5.29
CA LEU A 252 -18.77 5.50 5.03
C LEU A 252 -18.02 4.64 6.04
N SER A 253 -18.30 4.82 7.35
CA SER A 253 -17.65 4.04 8.39
C SER A 253 -17.91 2.54 8.24
N LEU A 254 -19.13 2.19 7.83
CA LEU A 254 -19.52 0.80 7.59
C LEU A 254 -18.76 0.19 6.42
N ALA A 255 -18.71 0.86 5.27
CA ALA A 255 -17.99 0.39 4.09
C ALA A 255 -16.49 0.25 4.37
N ILE A 256 -15.86 1.28 4.95
CA ILE A 256 -14.45 1.26 5.34
C ILE A 256 -14.14 0.14 6.33
N GLY A 257 -15.01 -0.09 7.31
CA GLY A 257 -14.84 -1.18 8.26
C GLY A 257 -14.87 -2.56 7.60
N LEU A 258 -15.81 -2.80 6.67
CA LEU A 258 -15.86 -4.03 5.89
C LEU A 258 -14.58 -4.20 5.05
N SER A 259 -14.17 -3.15 4.35
CA SER A 259 -12.98 -3.18 3.50
C SER A 259 -11.72 -3.51 4.29
N LEU A 260 -11.50 -2.89 5.44
CA LEU A 260 -10.35 -3.19 6.29
C LEU A 260 -10.37 -4.66 6.76
N PHE A 261 -11.52 -5.18 7.17
CA PHE A 261 -11.65 -6.57 7.59
C PHE A 261 -11.32 -7.55 6.45
N PHE A 262 -11.94 -7.36 5.27
CA PHE A 262 -11.70 -8.24 4.13
C PHE A 262 -10.30 -8.09 3.55
N THR A 263 -9.72 -6.89 3.56
CA THR A 263 -8.31 -6.66 3.21
C THR A 263 -7.38 -7.55 4.04
N VAL A 264 -7.58 -7.58 5.36
CA VAL A 264 -6.81 -8.43 6.28
C VAL A 264 -6.98 -9.91 5.93
N LEU A 265 -8.23 -10.34 5.77
CA LEU A 265 -8.55 -11.72 5.45
C LEU A 265 -7.91 -12.15 4.13
N MET A 266 -8.05 -11.33 3.07
CA MET A 266 -7.51 -11.64 1.75
C MET A 266 -5.97 -11.58 1.71
N MET A 267 -5.35 -10.61 2.39
CA MET A 267 -3.89 -10.53 2.47
C MET A 267 -3.26 -11.81 3.03
N VAL A 268 -3.94 -12.45 4.00
CA VAL A 268 -3.48 -13.68 4.64
C VAL A 268 -3.88 -14.93 3.85
N ALA A 269 -5.11 -14.98 3.34
CA ALA A 269 -5.69 -16.19 2.75
C ALA A 269 -5.32 -16.39 1.26
N MET A 270 -5.18 -15.31 0.48
CA MET A 270 -4.96 -15.43 -0.96
C MET A 270 -3.60 -16.01 -1.34
N PRO A 271 -2.45 -15.60 -0.75
CA PRO A 271 -1.17 -16.18 -1.14
C PRO A 271 -1.09 -17.70 -0.97
N PRO A 272 -1.50 -18.32 0.15
CA PRO A 272 -1.61 -19.77 0.28
C PRO A 272 -2.58 -20.40 -0.73
N ALA A 273 -3.72 -19.75 -0.99
CA ALA A 273 -4.71 -20.24 -1.96
C ALA A 273 -4.15 -20.25 -3.40
N ILE A 274 -3.41 -19.22 -3.79
CA ILE A 274 -2.74 -19.14 -5.10
C ILE A 274 -1.73 -20.28 -5.27
N ARG A 275 -0.93 -20.55 -4.24
CA ARG A 275 0.02 -21.68 -4.25
C ARG A 275 -0.70 -23.04 -4.32
N TRP A 276 -1.79 -23.21 -3.56
CA TRP A 276 -2.57 -24.43 -3.55
C TRP A 276 -3.25 -24.69 -4.89
N LEU A 277 -3.72 -23.63 -5.58
CA LEU A 277 -4.28 -23.72 -6.93
C LEU A 277 -3.22 -23.94 -8.01
N GLY A 278 -1.93 -23.90 -7.67
CA GLY A 278 -0.83 -24.05 -8.63
C GLY A 278 -0.76 -22.94 -9.68
N LEU A 279 -1.24 -21.73 -9.35
CA LEU A 279 -1.22 -20.60 -10.26
C LEU A 279 0.20 -20.05 -10.41
N ASP A 280 0.53 -19.60 -11.62
CA ASP A 280 1.76 -18.86 -11.89
C ASP A 280 1.85 -17.62 -10.98
N PRO A 281 3.02 -17.32 -10.38
CA PRO A 281 3.20 -16.18 -9.50
C PRO A 281 2.81 -14.83 -10.11
N ILE A 282 3.04 -14.65 -11.42
CA ILE A 282 2.68 -13.43 -12.17
C ILE A 282 1.15 -13.28 -12.24
N VAL A 283 0.46 -14.36 -12.62
CA VAL A 283 -1.02 -14.42 -12.64
C VAL A 283 -1.57 -14.20 -11.23
N GLY A 284 -0.96 -14.85 -10.23
CA GLY A 284 -1.29 -14.67 -8.83
C GLY A 284 -1.11 -13.22 -8.37
N GLY A 285 -0.01 -12.57 -8.74
CA GLY A 285 0.26 -11.17 -8.48
C GLY A 285 -0.79 -10.24 -9.11
N ALA A 286 -1.15 -10.48 -10.37
CA ALA A 286 -2.20 -9.73 -11.06
C ALA A 286 -3.57 -9.90 -10.39
N TRP A 287 -3.90 -11.12 -9.96
CA TRP A 287 -5.12 -11.40 -9.21
C TRP A 287 -5.17 -10.66 -7.88
N LEU A 288 -4.08 -10.71 -7.09
CA LEU A 288 -3.95 -9.95 -5.85
C LEU A 288 -4.13 -8.44 -6.10
N GLY A 289 -3.46 -7.91 -7.13
CA GLY A 289 -3.48 -6.49 -7.49
C GLY A 289 -4.86 -5.96 -7.81
N GLY A 290 -5.66 -6.72 -8.53
CA GLY A 290 -7.03 -6.34 -8.92
C GLY A 290 -8.10 -6.64 -7.87
N THR A 291 -7.76 -7.36 -6.78
CA THR A 291 -8.77 -7.89 -5.85
C THR A 291 -8.65 -7.34 -4.44
N ILE A 292 -7.46 -7.30 -3.83
CA ILE A 292 -7.28 -6.80 -2.46
C ILE A 292 -7.46 -5.28 -2.44
N ASP A 293 -8.23 -4.76 -1.49
CA ASP A 293 -8.64 -3.37 -1.49
C ASP A 293 -7.53 -2.38 -1.13
N ALA A 294 -6.62 -2.71 -0.22
CA ALA A 294 -5.56 -1.81 0.22
C ALA A 294 -4.24 -2.05 -0.50
N THR A 295 -3.63 -0.99 -1.08
CA THR A 295 -2.41 -1.06 -1.87
C THR A 295 -1.22 -1.68 -1.12
N GLY A 296 -1.03 -1.31 0.16
CA GLY A 296 0.03 -1.90 0.97
C GLY A 296 -0.14 -3.41 1.18
N ALA A 297 -1.38 -3.86 1.43
CA ALA A 297 -1.70 -5.28 1.59
C ALA A 297 -1.49 -6.07 0.29
N VAL A 298 -1.80 -5.46 -0.86
CA VAL A 298 -1.52 -6.03 -2.19
C VAL A 298 -0.03 -6.32 -2.36
N VAL A 299 0.81 -5.33 -2.07
CA VAL A 299 2.28 -5.48 -2.21
C VAL A 299 2.80 -6.55 -1.27
N ALA A 300 2.37 -6.53 0.00
CA ALA A 300 2.78 -7.53 0.98
C ALA A 300 2.34 -8.96 0.59
N ALA A 301 1.10 -9.13 0.12
CA ALA A 301 0.60 -10.42 -0.35
C ALA A 301 1.35 -10.88 -1.62
N GLY A 302 1.67 -9.97 -2.53
CA GLY A 302 2.45 -10.24 -3.74
C GLY A 302 3.88 -10.65 -3.42
N GLU A 303 4.57 -9.92 -2.53
CA GLU A 303 5.93 -10.25 -2.08
C GLU A 303 6.00 -11.63 -1.40
N ALA A 304 4.93 -12.04 -0.70
CA ALA A 304 4.84 -13.39 -0.13
C ALA A 304 4.81 -14.50 -1.19
N LEU A 305 4.42 -14.20 -2.45
CA LEU A 305 4.51 -15.13 -3.58
C LEU A 305 5.87 -15.08 -4.28
N GLY A 306 6.59 -13.97 -4.16
CA GLY A 306 7.87 -13.70 -4.77
C GLY A 306 7.99 -12.26 -5.25
N LYS A 307 9.23 -11.82 -5.56
CA LYS A 307 9.51 -10.44 -5.97
C LYS A 307 8.71 -10.03 -7.21
N GLU A 308 8.70 -10.86 -8.24
CA GLU A 308 7.99 -10.59 -9.50
C GLU A 308 6.48 -10.46 -9.29
N ALA A 309 5.88 -11.37 -8.50
CA ALA A 309 4.47 -11.28 -8.13
C ALA A 309 4.16 -9.99 -7.37
N GLY A 310 5.06 -9.52 -6.50
CA GLY A 310 4.94 -8.25 -5.80
C GLY A 310 4.94 -7.04 -6.74
N GLU A 311 5.83 -7.04 -7.74
CA GLU A 311 5.92 -5.98 -8.76
C GLU A 311 4.66 -5.93 -9.64
N VAL A 312 4.18 -7.09 -10.09
CA VAL A 312 2.95 -7.21 -10.88
C VAL A 312 1.74 -6.75 -10.05
N ALA A 313 1.62 -7.23 -8.82
CA ALA A 313 0.52 -6.88 -7.92
C ALA A 313 0.47 -5.36 -7.65
N ALA A 314 1.62 -4.76 -7.35
CA ALA A 314 1.74 -3.32 -7.17
C ALA A 314 1.33 -2.56 -8.43
N THR A 315 1.83 -2.97 -9.60
CA THR A 315 1.56 -2.30 -10.88
C THR A 315 0.08 -2.36 -11.24
N VAL A 316 -0.56 -3.53 -11.18
CA VAL A 316 -2.00 -3.69 -11.43
C VAL A 316 -2.82 -2.83 -10.47
N LYS A 317 -2.45 -2.80 -9.18
CA LYS A 317 -3.13 -1.96 -8.17
C LYS A 317 -2.95 -0.48 -8.41
N MET A 318 -1.77 0.00 -8.82
CA MET A 318 -1.55 1.41 -9.17
C MET A 318 -2.39 1.83 -10.36
N ILE A 319 -2.49 0.97 -11.38
CA ILE A 319 -3.35 1.20 -12.55
C ILE A 319 -4.82 1.25 -12.12
N GLN A 320 -5.27 0.35 -11.25
CA GLN A 320 -6.62 0.35 -10.71
C GLN A 320 -6.92 1.64 -9.93
N ASN A 321 -5.99 2.07 -9.07
CA ASN A 321 -6.16 3.28 -8.26
C ASN A 321 -6.27 4.56 -9.11
N SER A 322 -5.68 4.59 -10.30
CA SER A 322 -5.81 5.73 -11.21
C SER A 322 -7.27 5.99 -11.64
N MET A 323 -8.14 4.97 -11.56
CA MET A 323 -9.56 5.09 -11.87
C MET A 323 -10.39 5.82 -10.81
N ILE A 324 -9.89 6.00 -9.59
CA ILE A 324 -10.67 6.60 -8.47
C ILE A 324 -11.33 7.91 -8.88
N GLY A 325 -10.57 8.79 -9.56
CA GLY A 325 -11.07 10.07 -10.00
C GLY A 325 -12.16 9.94 -11.07
N VAL A 326 -11.98 9.03 -12.03
CA VAL A 326 -12.94 8.76 -13.11
C VAL A 326 -14.24 8.21 -12.53
N ILE A 327 -14.15 7.22 -11.66
CA ILE A 327 -15.30 6.59 -11.00
C ILE A 327 -16.05 7.61 -10.14
N ALA A 328 -15.34 8.39 -9.32
CA ALA A 328 -15.97 9.38 -8.46
C ALA A 328 -16.68 10.46 -9.27
N PHE A 329 -16.12 10.87 -10.43
CA PHE A 329 -16.79 11.79 -11.35
C PHE A 329 -18.02 11.14 -11.99
N ALA A 330 -17.90 9.91 -12.49
CA ALA A 330 -19.03 9.19 -13.08
C ALA A 330 -20.18 9.01 -12.07
N VAL A 331 -19.86 8.69 -10.80
CA VAL A 331 -20.83 8.63 -9.71
C VAL A 331 -21.48 9.99 -9.45
N ALA A 332 -20.70 11.09 -9.45
CA ALA A 332 -21.25 12.44 -9.26
C ALA A 332 -22.24 12.82 -10.38
N VAL A 333 -21.88 12.54 -11.63
CA VAL A 333 -22.78 12.78 -12.80
C VAL A 333 -24.03 11.92 -12.69
N TYR A 334 -23.89 10.64 -12.40
CA TYR A 334 -25.04 9.73 -12.22
C TYR A 334 -25.94 10.22 -11.08
N TRP A 335 -25.36 10.64 -9.96
CA TRP A 335 -26.12 11.09 -8.79
C TRP A 335 -26.90 12.36 -9.08
N ALA A 336 -26.23 13.39 -9.63
CA ALA A 336 -26.87 14.67 -9.97
C ALA A 336 -27.94 14.53 -11.06
N GLY A 337 -27.71 13.70 -12.09
CA GLY A 337 -28.63 13.55 -13.24
C GLY A 337 -29.81 12.65 -12.96
N TRP A 338 -29.61 11.52 -12.25
CA TRP A 338 -30.65 10.48 -12.13
C TRP A 338 -31.17 10.25 -10.73
N VAL A 339 -30.37 10.47 -9.68
CA VAL A 339 -30.79 10.21 -8.30
C VAL A 339 -31.36 11.46 -7.66
N ASP A 340 -30.57 12.56 -7.59
CA ASP A 340 -30.98 13.83 -6.98
C ASP A 340 -31.70 14.78 -7.95
N ARG A 341 -31.60 14.52 -9.26
CA ARG A 341 -32.19 15.34 -10.34
C ARG A 341 -31.80 16.83 -10.27
N ARG A 342 -30.52 17.12 -10.02
CA ARG A 342 -29.96 18.48 -9.95
C ARG A 342 -28.80 18.64 -10.95
N PRO A 343 -29.09 18.76 -12.27
CA PRO A 343 -28.09 18.83 -13.33
C PRO A 343 -27.17 20.06 -13.21
N ASP A 344 -27.63 21.15 -12.58
CA ASP A 344 -26.90 22.43 -12.49
C ASP A 344 -25.67 22.40 -11.55
N GLU A 345 -25.52 21.36 -10.72
CA GLU A 345 -24.40 21.22 -9.82
C GLU A 345 -23.14 20.60 -10.47
N VAL A 346 -23.21 20.06 -11.67
CA VAL A 346 -22.09 19.44 -12.39
C VAL A 346 -21.38 20.47 -13.27
N GLN A 347 -20.76 21.50 -12.66
CA GLN A 347 -20.05 22.53 -13.41
C GLN A 347 -18.53 22.33 -13.50
N ALA A 348 -17.96 21.38 -12.75
CA ALA A 348 -16.53 21.11 -12.81
C ALA A 348 -16.15 20.33 -14.08
N SER A 349 -15.04 20.71 -14.72
CA SER A 349 -14.52 19.90 -15.84
C SER A 349 -14.10 18.52 -15.32
N LEU A 350 -14.37 17.47 -16.12
CA LEU A 350 -13.94 16.10 -15.83
C LEU A 350 -12.46 16.04 -15.44
N ALA A 351 -11.60 16.72 -16.19
CA ALA A 351 -10.16 16.74 -15.96
C ALA A 351 -9.79 17.31 -14.56
N ALA A 352 -10.43 18.41 -14.16
CA ALA A 352 -10.17 19.01 -12.85
C ALA A 352 -10.62 18.11 -11.69
N GLU A 353 -11.77 17.46 -11.81
CA GLU A 353 -12.29 16.58 -10.78
C GLU A 353 -11.47 15.28 -10.67
N VAL A 354 -11.13 14.67 -11.82
CA VAL A 354 -10.21 13.51 -11.86
C VAL A 354 -8.87 13.87 -11.23
N TRP A 355 -8.26 15.01 -11.61
CA TRP A 355 -6.99 15.47 -11.04
C TRP A 355 -7.08 15.73 -9.53
N ARG A 356 -8.16 16.31 -9.05
CA ARG A 356 -8.37 16.58 -7.63
C ARG A 356 -8.40 15.29 -6.81
N ARG A 357 -9.02 14.24 -7.33
CA ARG A 357 -9.19 12.94 -6.66
C ARG A 357 -8.07 11.93 -6.96
N PHE A 358 -7.23 12.21 -7.96
CA PHE A 358 -6.14 11.33 -8.34
C PHE A 358 -5.14 11.17 -7.17
N PRO A 359 -4.77 9.93 -6.80
CA PRO A 359 -3.82 9.68 -5.73
C PRO A 359 -2.41 10.13 -6.12
N LYS A 360 -1.94 11.24 -5.53
CA LYS A 360 -0.66 11.88 -5.94
C LYS A 360 0.56 11.00 -5.68
N PHE A 361 0.51 10.09 -4.71
CA PHE A 361 1.61 9.15 -4.45
C PHE A 361 1.93 8.24 -5.64
N ILE A 362 0.95 7.96 -6.54
CA ILE A 362 1.19 7.23 -7.79
C ILE A 362 2.17 7.97 -8.68
N LEU A 363 2.06 9.32 -8.77
CA LEU A 363 3.03 10.13 -9.51
C LEU A 363 4.42 10.02 -8.89
N GLY A 364 4.50 10.04 -7.56
CA GLY A 364 5.76 9.84 -6.85
C GLY A 364 6.40 8.49 -7.16
N PHE A 365 5.60 7.42 -7.15
CA PHE A 365 6.03 6.08 -7.56
C PHE A 365 6.58 6.07 -8.99
N LEU A 366 5.85 6.64 -9.95
CA LEU A 366 6.27 6.69 -11.36
C LEU A 366 7.55 7.52 -11.54
N VAL A 367 7.63 8.70 -10.90
CA VAL A 367 8.83 9.55 -10.96
C VAL A 367 10.04 8.83 -10.40
N ALA A 368 9.92 8.14 -9.26
CA ALA A 368 11.01 7.35 -8.68
C ALA A 368 11.43 6.21 -9.61
N SER A 369 10.46 5.50 -10.22
CA SER A 369 10.70 4.43 -11.19
C SER A 369 11.43 4.93 -12.44
N ILE A 370 10.92 6.01 -13.06
CA ILE A 370 11.54 6.60 -14.26
C ILE A 370 12.95 7.09 -13.95
N LEU A 371 13.14 7.82 -12.84
CA LEU A 371 14.45 8.36 -12.44
C LEU A 371 15.47 7.23 -12.23
N CYS A 372 15.13 6.21 -11.44
CA CYS A 372 16.06 5.12 -11.17
C CYS A 372 16.32 4.25 -12.40
N SER A 373 15.31 4.01 -13.24
CA SER A 373 15.48 3.28 -14.51
C SER A 373 16.36 4.02 -15.49
N TRP A 374 16.15 5.33 -15.61
CA TRP A 374 16.99 6.18 -16.46
C TRP A 374 18.44 6.19 -15.97
N LEU A 375 18.68 6.42 -14.69
CA LEU A 375 20.02 6.36 -14.09
C LEU A 375 20.66 4.97 -14.32
N PHE A 376 19.90 3.89 -14.08
CA PHE A 376 20.38 2.52 -14.27
C PHE A 376 20.84 2.26 -15.70
N SER A 377 20.23 2.88 -16.70
CA SER A 377 20.55 2.69 -18.13
C SER A 377 21.71 3.57 -18.64
N LEU A 378 22.15 4.60 -17.88
CA LEU A 378 23.16 5.56 -18.34
C LEU A 378 24.57 4.95 -18.46
N SER A 379 24.98 4.17 -17.46
CA SER A 379 26.30 3.56 -17.40
C SER A 379 26.37 2.43 -16.39
N PRO A 380 27.36 1.52 -16.48
CA PRO A 380 27.58 0.50 -15.45
C PRO A 380 27.79 1.08 -14.05
N GLU A 381 28.43 2.23 -13.93
CA GLU A 381 28.62 2.94 -12.65
C GLU A 381 27.31 3.45 -12.07
N ALA A 382 26.45 4.03 -12.91
CA ALA A 382 25.14 4.51 -12.49
C ALA A 382 24.22 3.34 -12.09
N ALA A 383 24.32 2.20 -12.74
CA ALA A 383 23.63 0.99 -12.32
C ALA A 383 24.07 0.52 -10.92
N LEU A 384 25.38 0.54 -10.65
CA LEU A 384 25.94 0.19 -9.34
C LEU A 384 25.54 1.19 -8.24
N LEU A 385 25.43 2.48 -8.59
CA LEU A 385 24.90 3.52 -7.70
C LEU A 385 23.46 3.19 -7.28
N VAL A 386 22.60 2.90 -8.26
CA VAL A 386 21.19 2.57 -8.00
C VAL A 386 21.09 1.30 -7.16
N ASP A 387 21.73 0.20 -7.58
CA ASP A 387 21.73 -1.07 -6.86
C ASP A 387 22.19 -0.91 -5.40
N GLY A 388 23.28 -0.17 -5.17
CA GLY A 388 23.82 0.08 -3.83
C GLY A 388 22.88 0.90 -2.95
N THR A 389 22.24 1.91 -3.53
CA THR A 389 21.26 2.74 -2.82
C THR A 389 20.03 1.91 -2.44
N LEU A 390 19.51 1.12 -3.39
CA LEU A 390 18.31 0.29 -3.17
C LEU A 390 18.58 -0.78 -2.10
N THR A 391 19.59 -1.59 -2.29
CA THR A 391 19.89 -2.72 -1.37
C THR A 391 20.42 -2.27 -0.02
N GLY A 392 21.17 -1.17 0.02
CA GLY A 392 21.80 -0.67 1.23
C GLY A 392 20.85 0.11 2.15
N PHE A 393 19.91 0.85 1.60
CA PHE A 393 19.08 1.78 2.39
C PHE A 393 17.60 1.76 2.06
N THR A 394 17.19 2.07 0.82
CA THR A 394 15.79 2.38 0.53
C THR A 394 14.84 1.20 0.69
N SER A 395 15.23 -0.02 0.27
CA SER A 395 14.42 -1.23 0.48
C SER A 395 14.23 -1.57 1.95
N ARG A 396 15.27 -1.32 2.78
CA ARG A 396 15.17 -1.55 4.22
C ARG A 396 14.23 -0.55 4.88
N LEU A 397 14.35 0.73 4.52
CA LEU A 397 13.48 1.80 5.03
C LEU A 397 12.01 1.54 4.63
N ARG A 398 11.77 1.18 3.37
CA ARG A 398 10.43 0.80 2.88
C ARG A 398 9.83 -0.33 3.73
N GLY A 399 10.61 -1.37 4.01
CA GLY A 399 10.17 -2.48 4.87
C GLY A 399 9.76 -2.01 6.27
N TRP A 400 10.52 -1.10 6.88
CA TRP A 400 10.17 -0.50 8.18
C TRP A 400 8.91 0.37 8.11
N LEU A 401 8.76 1.19 7.06
CA LEU A 401 7.56 2.02 6.85
C LEU A 401 6.31 1.16 6.67
N PHE A 402 6.40 0.09 5.90
CA PHE A 402 5.31 -0.86 5.72
C PHE A 402 4.98 -1.58 7.03
N CYS A 403 5.97 -2.05 7.76
CA CYS A 403 5.75 -2.72 9.04
C CYS A 403 5.00 -1.82 10.02
N ALA A 404 5.44 -0.57 10.20
CA ALA A 404 4.74 0.41 11.03
C ALA A 404 3.33 0.76 10.50
N GLY A 405 3.18 0.84 9.18
CA GLY A 405 1.89 1.04 8.52
C GLY A 405 0.90 -0.09 8.81
N PHE A 406 1.33 -1.36 8.74
CA PHE A 406 0.49 -2.52 9.06
C PHE A 406 0.15 -2.61 10.55
N VAL A 407 1.04 -2.23 11.45
CA VAL A 407 0.71 -2.08 12.88
C VAL A 407 -0.42 -1.08 13.06
N CYS A 408 -0.33 0.10 12.41
CA CYS A 408 -1.39 1.10 12.46
C CYS A 408 -2.71 0.57 11.90
N MET A 409 -2.68 -0.13 10.76
CA MET A 409 -3.87 -0.75 10.15
C MET A 409 -4.53 -1.73 11.12
N GLY A 410 -3.74 -2.61 11.76
CA GLY A 410 -4.24 -3.54 12.77
C GLY A 410 -4.87 -2.82 13.98
N LEU A 411 -4.21 -1.78 14.51
CA LEU A 411 -4.73 -0.99 15.63
C LEU A 411 -6.05 -0.27 15.28
N GLN A 412 -6.22 0.15 14.03
CA GLN A 412 -7.43 0.86 13.56
C GLN A 412 -8.59 -0.10 13.27
N THR A 413 -8.32 -1.38 13.06
CA THR A 413 -9.34 -2.39 12.78
C THR A 413 -9.99 -2.87 14.08
N ASN A 414 -11.21 -2.39 14.36
CA ASN A 414 -11.95 -2.71 15.59
C ASN A 414 -13.10 -3.69 15.31
N PHE A 415 -12.96 -4.93 15.75
CA PHE A 415 -14.00 -5.96 15.56
C PHE A 415 -15.30 -5.66 16.31
N ARG A 416 -15.27 -4.91 17.42
CA ARG A 416 -16.50 -4.53 18.17
C ARG A 416 -17.34 -3.53 17.39
N GLU A 417 -16.72 -2.64 16.63
CA GLU A 417 -17.42 -1.70 15.75
C GLU A 417 -17.95 -2.41 14.49
N LEU A 418 -17.28 -3.48 14.06
CA LEU A 418 -17.75 -4.31 12.96
C LEU A 418 -18.92 -5.24 13.35
N ALA A 419 -19.04 -5.67 14.61
CA ALA A 419 -20.05 -6.63 15.04
C ALA A 419 -21.50 -6.22 14.69
N PRO A 420 -21.96 -4.97 14.90
CA PRO A 420 -23.30 -4.53 14.48
C PRO A 420 -23.46 -4.52 12.96
N VAL A 421 -22.39 -4.27 12.23
CA VAL A 421 -22.33 -4.25 10.75
C VAL A 421 -22.48 -5.67 10.21
N LEU A 422 -21.75 -6.60 10.79
CA LEU A 422 -21.85 -8.03 10.46
C LEU A 422 -23.26 -8.57 10.79
N ALA A 423 -23.88 -8.07 11.85
CA ALA A 423 -25.25 -8.44 12.24
C ALA A 423 -26.34 -7.85 11.31
N SER A 424 -26.07 -6.76 10.56
CA SER A 424 -27.06 -6.11 9.69
C SER A 424 -27.43 -6.90 8.42
N GLY A 425 -26.74 -8.00 8.13
CA GLY A 425 -27.03 -8.99 7.10
C GLY A 425 -26.86 -8.49 5.66
N ARG A 426 -27.72 -7.61 5.15
CA ARG A 426 -27.75 -7.22 3.73
C ARG A 426 -26.50 -6.52 3.21
N PRO A 427 -25.89 -5.50 3.89
CA PRO A 427 -24.65 -4.88 3.42
C PRO A 427 -23.47 -5.85 3.44
N LEU A 428 -23.41 -6.76 4.41
CA LEU A 428 -22.40 -7.80 4.46
C LEU A 428 -22.57 -8.80 3.29
N VAL A 429 -23.79 -9.23 3.00
CA VAL A 429 -24.08 -10.09 1.85
C VAL A 429 -23.72 -9.40 0.55
N LEU A 430 -23.99 -8.08 0.42
CA LEU A 430 -23.59 -7.27 -0.73
C LEU A 430 -22.07 -7.27 -0.89
N TYR A 431 -21.35 -7.01 0.21
CA TYR A 431 -19.87 -6.99 0.19
C TYR A 431 -19.29 -8.35 -0.19
N ILE A 432 -19.72 -9.43 0.47
CA ILE A 432 -19.25 -10.79 0.18
C ILE A 432 -19.57 -11.19 -1.27
N GLY A 433 -20.80 -10.98 -1.72
CA GLY A 433 -21.23 -11.32 -3.08
C GLY A 433 -20.45 -10.54 -4.14
N GLY A 434 -20.26 -9.24 -3.92
CA GLY A 434 -19.44 -8.40 -4.80
C GLY A 434 -17.97 -8.80 -4.78
N GLN A 435 -17.42 -9.14 -3.60
CA GLN A 435 -16.02 -9.58 -3.49
C GLN A 435 -15.78 -10.93 -4.17
N LEU A 436 -16.73 -11.86 -4.06
CA LEU A 436 -16.67 -13.14 -4.79
C LEU A 436 -16.74 -12.90 -6.31
N LEU A 437 -17.59 -11.99 -6.77
CA LEU A 437 -17.64 -11.60 -8.18
C LEU A 437 -16.31 -10.96 -8.64
N ASN A 438 -15.74 -10.06 -7.82
CA ASN A 438 -14.44 -9.44 -8.10
C ASN A 438 -13.33 -10.49 -8.18
N LEU A 439 -13.27 -11.41 -7.20
CA LEU A 439 -12.31 -12.53 -7.20
C LEU A 439 -12.41 -13.36 -8.48
N ALA A 440 -13.62 -13.75 -8.88
CA ALA A 440 -13.82 -14.59 -10.06
C ALA A 440 -13.46 -13.85 -11.36
N LEU A 441 -13.94 -12.62 -11.55
CA LEU A 441 -13.69 -11.86 -12.76
C LEU A 441 -12.23 -11.44 -12.88
N THR A 442 -11.60 -11.02 -11.78
CA THR A 442 -10.19 -10.64 -11.78
C THR A 442 -9.30 -11.86 -12.03
N LEU A 443 -9.60 -13.04 -11.45
CA LEU A 443 -8.85 -14.25 -11.76
C LEU A 443 -8.98 -14.64 -13.23
N ALA A 444 -10.19 -14.63 -13.78
CA ALA A 444 -10.42 -14.93 -15.19
C ALA A 444 -9.66 -13.97 -16.11
N MET A 445 -9.72 -12.65 -15.81
CA MET A 445 -9.02 -11.64 -16.60
C MET A 445 -7.51 -11.72 -16.43
N ALA A 446 -6.99 -11.91 -15.20
CA ALA A 446 -5.56 -12.10 -14.95
C ALA A 446 -5.02 -13.34 -15.67
N SER A 447 -5.75 -14.45 -15.63
CA SER A 447 -5.38 -15.67 -16.37
C SER A 447 -5.39 -15.44 -17.88
N LEU A 448 -6.38 -14.71 -18.40
CA LEU A 448 -6.47 -14.37 -19.82
C LEU A 448 -5.32 -13.44 -20.26
N THR A 449 -5.06 -12.39 -19.51
CA THR A 449 -4.08 -11.35 -19.89
C THR A 449 -2.66 -11.79 -19.59
N PHE A 450 -2.33 -12.11 -18.36
CA PHE A 450 -0.98 -12.47 -17.93
C PHE A 450 -0.64 -13.94 -18.18
N GLY A 451 -1.63 -14.84 -18.14
CA GLY A 451 -1.40 -16.28 -18.37
C GLY A 451 -1.40 -16.69 -19.85
N TRP A 452 -2.09 -15.95 -20.74
CA TRP A 452 -2.24 -16.34 -22.13
C TRP A 452 -1.89 -15.25 -23.14
N LEU A 453 -2.57 -14.09 -23.17
CA LEU A 453 -2.41 -13.06 -24.22
C LEU A 453 -1.02 -12.40 -24.21
N PHE A 454 -0.49 -12.09 -23.03
CA PHE A 454 0.75 -11.33 -22.84
C PHE A 454 1.82 -12.14 -22.13
N ARG A 455 1.69 -13.46 -22.08
CA ARG A 455 2.61 -14.34 -21.36
C ARG A 455 4.07 -14.10 -21.76
N ASN A 456 4.36 -14.09 -23.07
CA ASN A 456 5.72 -13.89 -23.59
C ASN A 456 6.28 -12.48 -23.36
N ALA A 457 5.43 -11.48 -23.11
CA ALA A 457 5.83 -10.10 -22.81
C ALA A 457 6.05 -9.85 -21.32
N VAL A 458 5.56 -10.76 -20.47
CA VAL A 458 5.55 -10.60 -19.02
C VAL A 458 6.53 -11.56 -18.32
N GLU A 459 6.86 -12.70 -18.94
CA GLU A 459 7.95 -13.58 -18.50
C GLU A 459 9.30 -12.86 -18.71
N PRO A 460 10.21 -12.86 -17.70
CA PRO A 460 11.49 -12.17 -17.73
C PRO A 460 12.47 -12.73 -18.77
#